data_1440434c0bb7b7ced18fa7b57632710c
#
_entry.id   1440434c0bb7b7ced18fa7b57632710c
#
_cell.length_a   1.000
_cell.length_b   1.000
_cell.length_c   1.000
_cell.angle_alpha   90.00
_cell.angle_beta   90.00
_cell.angle_gamma   90.00
#
_symmetry.space_group_name_H-M   'P 1'
#
loop_
_entity.id
_entity.type
_entity.pdbx_description
1 polymer ?
#
loop_
_entity_poly.entity_id
_entity_poly.type
_entity_poly.pdbx_seq_one_letter_code
_entity_poly.pdbx_strand_id
1 'polypeptide(L)'
;MISDLDKTLENLFQLEFGTTLPFDLSFAIPDKNFAPISKTRNTLNCYLYEIIEDRELRSVDPVLHRNANGTIDKVLPPARIKLSYCITAWSPAQPTPGGEPQLDEHTLLSQVLLVLLKYPLLPERVLAGELTNQVPPPTMIVMPDTSKATSDFWSAIGGQLRPSLDYKVTIAMQYQTPTTGPMVTTIVTSIGGEGPFFTIGGSVRDSNTPPKALVSAWVRVNETGQMYVTDENGYFLVDRIGGGKYTLTVRAVGFKEGSRSINVPQPDGLYDVNLTPL
;
A
#
# COMPACT_ATOMS: atom_id res chain seq x y z
N MET A 1 2.70 13.02 -5.44
CA MET A 1 3.39 11.71 -5.30
C MET A 1 4.80 11.65 -5.87
N ILE A 2 5.05 11.87 -7.18
CA ILE A 2 6.42 11.76 -7.72
C ILE A 2 7.34 12.83 -7.14
N SER A 3 6.91 14.09 -7.12
CA SER A 3 7.64 15.19 -6.47
C SER A 3 7.81 14.99 -4.96
N ASP A 4 6.88 14.27 -4.32
CA ASP A 4 7.01 13.93 -2.90
C ASP A 4 8.14 12.93 -2.66
N LEU A 5 8.44 12.08 -3.68
CA LEU A 5 9.58 11.18 -3.61
C LEU A 5 10.91 11.94 -3.71
N ASP A 6 11.01 12.94 -4.57
CA ASP A 6 12.19 13.82 -4.64
C ASP A 6 12.42 14.50 -3.27
N LYS A 7 11.35 15.00 -2.64
CA LYS A 7 11.43 15.58 -1.30
C LYS A 7 11.76 14.54 -0.22
N THR A 8 11.27 13.33 -0.36
CA THR A 8 11.60 12.20 0.52
C THR A 8 13.08 11.85 0.44
N LEU A 9 13.66 11.85 -0.75
CA LEU A 9 15.11 11.63 -0.93
C LEU A 9 15.93 12.76 -0.29
N GLU A 10 15.53 14.00 -0.46
CA GLU A 10 16.15 15.14 0.22
C GLU A 10 16.12 14.96 1.75
N ASN A 11 14.95 14.60 2.30
CA ASN A 11 14.78 14.34 3.74
C ASN A 11 15.66 13.17 4.21
N LEU A 12 15.80 12.11 3.39
CA LEU A 12 16.66 10.97 3.70
C LEU A 12 18.13 11.39 3.80
N PHE A 13 18.60 12.19 2.84
CA PHE A 13 19.96 12.71 2.89
C PHE A 13 20.15 13.67 4.06
N GLN A 14 19.19 14.54 4.37
CA GLN A 14 19.25 15.41 5.56
C GLN A 14 19.28 14.62 6.86
N LEU A 15 18.60 13.48 6.93
CA LEU A 15 18.63 12.59 8.10
C LEU A 15 20.03 12.01 8.34
N GLU A 16 20.76 11.66 7.29
CA GLU A 16 22.04 10.95 7.40
C GLU A 16 23.27 11.90 7.36
N PHE A 17 23.18 12.99 6.62
CA PHE A 17 24.30 13.94 6.45
C PHE A 17 24.11 15.21 7.28
N GLY A 18 22.98 15.39 7.94
CA GLY A 18 22.63 16.58 8.71
C GLY A 18 21.70 17.52 7.95
N THR A 19 21.01 18.41 8.68
CA THR A 19 20.03 19.36 8.14
C THR A 19 20.60 20.28 7.06
N THR A 20 21.89 20.63 7.17
CA THR A 20 22.64 21.32 6.12
C THR A 20 23.48 20.28 5.38
N LEU A 21 23.08 19.94 4.16
CA LEU A 21 23.80 18.95 3.36
C LEU A 21 25.23 19.43 3.03
N PRO A 22 26.24 18.57 3.08
CA PRO A 22 27.62 18.93 2.69
C PRO A 22 27.81 19.06 1.17
N PHE A 23 26.79 18.80 0.39
CA PHE A 23 26.73 18.89 -1.06
C PHE A 23 25.44 19.62 -1.50
N ASP A 24 25.41 20.08 -2.73
CA ASP A 24 24.19 20.58 -3.37
C ASP A 24 23.39 19.42 -3.97
N LEU A 25 22.06 19.44 -3.87
CA LEU A 25 21.19 18.43 -4.42
C LEU A 25 20.50 18.93 -5.69
N SER A 26 20.48 18.10 -6.74
CA SER A 26 19.86 18.38 -8.05
C SER A 26 19.02 17.18 -8.50
N PHE A 27 17.97 17.45 -9.28
CA PHE A 27 17.16 16.45 -9.99
C PHE A 27 17.14 16.71 -11.51
N ALA A 28 18.03 17.55 -11.98
CA ALA A 28 18.08 17.92 -13.39
C ALA A 28 18.65 16.80 -14.29
N ILE A 29 18.38 16.90 -15.59
CA ILE A 29 18.97 15.99 -16.57
C ILE A 29 20.51 16.18 -16.62
N PRO A 30 21.32 15.13 -16.47
CA PRO A 30 22.78 15.23 -16.48
C PRO A 30 23.33 15.17 -17.93
N ASP A 31 22.90 16.12 -18.77
CA ASP A 31 23.33 16.24 -20.16
C ASP A 31 24.74 16.90 -20.25
N LYS A 32 25.20 17.17 -21.48
CA LYS A 32 26.50 17.82 -21.74
C LYS A 32 26.63 19.24 -21.17
N ASN A 33 25.52 19.90 -20.86
CA ASN A 33 25.49 21.25 -20.31
C ASN A 33 25.37 21.26 -18.79
N PHE A 34 25.18 20.08 -18.16
CA PHE A 34 25.06 19.99 -16.72
C PHE A 34 26.36 20.40 -16.03
N ALA A 35 26.25 21.26 -15.05
CA ALA A 35 27.37 21.73 -14.26
C ALA A 35 27.00 21.71 -12.76
N PRO A 36 27.98 21.59 -11.84
CA PRO A 36 27.76 21.75 -10.42
C PRO A 36 27.01 23.06 -10.09
N ILE A 37 26.05 22.98 -9.16
CA ILE A 37 25.26 24.15 -8.73
C ILE A 37 26.17 25.22 -8.12
N SER A 38 27.11 24.80 -7.28
CA SER A 38 28.05 25.67 -6.59
C SER A 38 29.46 25.49 -7.17
N LYS A 39 30.26 26.53 -7.08
CA LYS A 39 31.70 26.48 -7.41
C LYS A 39 32.58 25.93 -6.30
N THR A 40 32.00 25.73 -5.11
CA THR A 40 32.75 25.35 -3.90
C THR A 40 32.29 24.05 -3.25
N ARG A 41 31.15 23.51 -3.68
CA ARG A 41 30.58 22.26 -3.12
C ARG A 41 30.26 21.28 -4.24
N ASN A 42 30.45 19.99 -3.96
CA ASN A 42 30.02 18.94 -4.86
C ASN A 42 28.51 18.97 -5.05
N THR A 43 28.02 18.56 -6.20
CA THR A 43 26.59 18.40 -6.48
C THR A 43 26.29 16.91 -6.61
N LEU A 44 25.33 16.44 -5.79
CA LEU A 44 24.67 15.15 -5.97
C LEU A 44 23.46 15.33 -6.87
N ASN A 45 23.43 14.65 -8.00
CA ASN A 45 22.30 14.72 -8.93
C ASN A 45 21.54 13.41 -8.95
N CYS A 46 20.24 13.46 -8.69
CA CYS A 46 19.31 12.32 -8.64
C CYS A 46 18.31 12.43 -9.80
N TYR A 47 18.72 12.11 -11.01
CA TYR A 47 17.89 12.24 -12.21
C TYR A 47 16.92 11.08 -12.34
N LEU A 48 15.59 11.36 -12.29
CA LEU A 48 14.53 10.40 -12.58
C LEU A 48 14.46 10.17 -14.10
N TYR A 49 14.83 8.98 -14.56
CA TYR A 49 14.92 8.68 -15.99
C TYR A 49 13.85 7.69 -16.48
N GLU A 50 13.20 6.97 -15.57
CA GLU A 50 12.20 5.97 -15.95
C GLU A 50 11.06 5.88 -14.92
N ILE A 51 9.83 5.77 -15.43
CA ILE A 51 8.62 5.53 -14.65
C ILE A 51 7.87 4.39 -15.32
N ILE A 52 7.71 3.26 -14.63
CA ILE A 52 7.01 2.08 -15.14
C ILE A 52 6.09 1.47 -14.09
N GLU A 53 5.03 0.80 -14.53
CA GLU A 53 4.22 -0.03 -13.65
C GLU A 53 4.95 -1.35 -13.37
N ASP A 54 5.03 -1.73 -12.10
CA ASP A 54 5.51 -3.05 -11.67
C ASP A 54 4.37 -4.07 -11.81
N ARG A 55 4.33 -4.76 -12.95
CA ARG A 55 3.25 -5.70 -13.28
C ARG A 55 3.31 -6.98 -12.45
N GLU A 56 4.45 -7.35 -11.90
CA GLU A 56 4.59 -8.52 -11.02
C GLU A 56 3.88 -8.30 -9.68
N LEU A 57 3.84 -7.04 -9.23
CA LEU A 57 3.17 -6.64 -8.01
C LEU A 57 1.73 -6.16 -8.25
N ARG A 58 1.22 -6.25 -9.47
CA ARG A 58 -0.15 -5.85 -9.79
C ARG A 58 -1.13 -6.87 -9.24
N SER A 59 -2.06 -6.41 -8.40
CA SER A 59 -3.24 -7.16 -8.01
C SER A 59 -4.49 -6.48 -8.59
N VAL A 60 -5.45 -7.29 -9.02
CA VAL A 60 -6.75 -6.83 -9.55
C VAL A 60 -7.90 -7.21 -8.63
N ASP A 61 -7.62 -8.00 -7.59
CA ASP A 61 -8.62 -8.47 -6.65
C ASP A 61 -8.98 -7.35 -5.67
N PRO A 62 -10.22 -6.87 -5.68
CA PRO A 62 -10.62 -5.79 -4.80
C PRO A 62 -10.65 -6.23 -3.34
N VAL A 63 -10.22 -5.35 -2.45
CA VAL A 63 -10.41 -5.50 -1.01
C VAL A 63 -11.79 -4.96 -0.64
N LEU A 64 -12.55 -5.75 0.11
CA LEU A 64 -13.89 -5.40 0.55
C LEU A 64 -13.84 -4.91 2.00
N HIS A 65 -14.24 -3.67 2.21
CA HIS A 65 -14.38 -3.10 3.57
C HIS A 65 -15.87 -2.93 3.87
N ARG A 66 -16.33 -3.58 4.95
CA ARG A 66 -17.70 -3.42 5.41
C ARG A 66 -17.84 -2.18 6.27
N ASN A 67 -18.80 -1.33 5.93
CA ASN A 67 -19.16 -0.14 6.69
C ASN A 67 -20.19 -0.46 7.79
N ALA A 68 -20.21 0.36 8.84
CA ALA A 68 -21.16 0.21 9.93
C ALA A 68 -22.64 0.38 9.51
N ASN A 69 -22.88 1.05 8.39
CA ASN A 69 -24.23 1.27 7.81
C ASN A 69 -24.73 0.11 6.94
N GLY A 70 -24.00 -1.04 6.90
CA GLY A 70 -24.39 -2.22 6.10
C GLY A 70 -24.03 -2.14 4.62
N THR A 71 -23.25 -1.14 4.20
CA THR A 71 -22.68 -1.08 2.86
C THR A 71 -21.29 -1.71 2.81
N ILE A 72 -20.81 -2.04 1.62
CA ILE A 72 -19.45 -2.50 1.37
C ILE A 72 -18.75 -1.50 0.45
N ASP A 73 -17.54 -1.11 0.86
CA ASP A 73 -16.62 -0.40 0.00
C ASP A 73 -15.72 -1.41 -0.72
N LYS A 74 -15.77 -1.38 -2.03
CA LYS A 74 -14.90 -2.14 -2.91
C LYS A 74 -13.74 -1.25 -3.29
N VAL A 75 -12.56 -1.55 -2.75
CA VAL A 75 -11.31 -0.81 -2.98
C VAL A 75 -10.41 -1.65 -3.85
N LEU A 76 -10.03 -1.14 -5.02
CA LEU A 76 -9.01 -1.80 -5.83
C LEU A 76 -7.62 -1.53 -5.24
N PRO A 77 -6.73 -2.53 -5.28
CA PRO A 77 -5.35 -2.35 -4.86
C PRO A 77 -4.68 -1.21 -5.62
N PRO A 78 -3.75 -0.47 -4.99
CA PRO A 78 -3.02 0.59 -5.65
C PRO A 78 -2.12 0.05 -6.77
N ALA A 79 -1.93 0.83 -7.83
CA ALA A 79 -0.92 0.53 -8.84
C ALA A 79 0.48 0.65 -8.22
N ARG A 80 1.34 -0.32 -8.49
CA ARG A 80 2.73 -0.32 -8.04
C ARG A 80 3.59 0.31 -9.12
N ILE A 81 4.13 1.49 -8.83
CA ILE A 81 4.90 2.27 -9.79
C ILE A 81 6.37 2.25 -9.37
N LYS A 82 7.21 1.79 -10.27
CA LYS A 82 8.66 1.77 -10.13
C LYS A 82 9.25 3.03 -10.76
N LEU A 83 10.00 3.78 -9.98
CA LEU A 83 10.69 5.00 -10.35
C LEU A 83 12.18 4.74 -10.31
N SER A 84 12.87 4.98 -11.44
CA SER A 84 14.30 4.69 -11.58
C SER A 84 15.09 5.99 -11.66
N TYR A 85 16.04 6.15 -10.73
CA TYR A 85 16.92 7.31 -10.64
C TYR A 85 18.35 6.92 -11.03
N CYS A 86 18.98 7.77 -11.86
CA CYS A 86 20.41 7.76 -12.11
C CYS A 86 21.05 8.78 -11.17
N ILE A 87 21.80 8.30 -10.17
CA ILE A 87 22.46 9.16 -9.18
C ILE A 87 23.92 9.35 -9.56
N THR A 88 24.33 10.61 -9.72
CA THR A 88 25.69 10.99 -10.10
C THR A 88 26.25 12.07 -9.18
N ALA A 89 27.56 12.10 -9.02
CA ALA A 89 28.26 13.16 -8.30
C ALA A 89 29.06 14.03 -9.26
N TRP A 90 29.15 15.31 -8.97
CA TRP A 90 29.81 16.32 -9.78
C TRP A 90 30.65 17.23 -8.90
N SER A 91 31.96 17.21 -9.09
CA SER A 91 32.88 18.11 -8.40
C SER A 91 33.06 19.43 -9.17
N PRO A 92 33.01 20.59 -8.50
CA PRO A 92 33.33 21.87 -9.11
C PRO A 92 34.85 22.10 -9.27
N ALA A 93 35.68 21.19 -8.71
CA ALA A 93 37.13 21.32 -8.77
C ALA A 93 37.63 21.24 -10.21
N GLN A 94 38.65 22.01 -10.52
CA GLN A 94 39.33 21.92 -11.81
C GLN A 94 40.47 20.89 -11.71
N PRO A 95 40.73 20.10 -12.75
CA PRO A 95 41.88 19.21 -12.79
C PRO A 95 43.17 20.01 -12.62
N THR A 96 43.91 19.67 -11.58
CA THR A 96 45.22 20.28 -11.26
C THR A 96 46.27 19.18 -11.04
N PRO A 97 47.56 19.43 -11.22
CA PRO A 97 48.58 18.47 -10.81
C PRO A 97 48.41 18.14 -9.31
N GLY A 98 47.96 16.92 -8.99
CA GLY A 98 47.68 16.45 -7.62
C GLY A 98 46.29 16.63 -7.11
N GLY A 99 45.35 17.18 -7.91
CA GLY A 99 43.90 17.27 -7.58
C GLY A 99 43.06 16.66 -8.70
N GLU A 100 42.41 15.54 -8.41
CA GLU A 100 41.53 14.82 -9.36
C GLU A 100 40.07 14.98 -8.89
N PRO A 101 39.24 15.77 -9.61
CA PRO A 101 37.81 15.94 -9.27
C PRO A 101 37.05 14.61 -9.13
N GLN A 102 37.47 13.59 -9.87
CA GLN A 102 36.88 12.26 -9.84
C GLN A 102 37.00 11.58 -8.47
N LEU A 103 38.04 11.83 -7.69
CA LEU A 103 38.19 11.26 -6.34
C LEU A 103 37.16 11.82 -5.37
N ASP A 104 36.83 13.11 -5.49
CA ASP A 104 35.77 13.73 -4.72
C ASP A 104 34.39 13.16 -5.10
N GLU A 105 34.15 12.96 -6.40
CA GLU A 105 32.94 12.35 -6.93
C GLU A 105 32.78 10.91 -6.41
N HIS A 106 33.82 10.09 -6.47
CA HIS A 106 33.82 8.71 -5.97
C HIS A 106 33.59 8.65 -4.47
N THR A 107 34.18 9.58 -3.72
CA THR A 107 33.97 9.68 -2.27
C THR A 107 32.52 9.98 -1.94
N LEU A 108 31.92 10.96 -2.60
CA LEU A 108 30.50 11.31 -2.41
C LEU A 108 29.59 10.15 -2.80
N LEU A 109 29.79 9.51 -3.96
CA LEU A 109 29.00 8.35 -4.39
C LEU A 109 29.13 7.19 -3.39
N SER A 110 30.30 6.93 -2.85
CA SER A 110 30.49 5.87 -1.85
C SER A 110 29.70 6.13 -0.56
N GLN A 111 29.69 7.38 -0.08
CA GLN A 111 28.90 7.78 1.08
C GLN A 111 27.39 7.65 0.84
N VAL A 112 26.93 8.10 -0.33
CA VAL A 112 25.52 8.00 -0.73
C VAL A 112 25.09 6.54 -0.89
N LEU A 113 25.94 5.70 -1.49
CA LEU A 113 25.67 4.26 -1.64
C LEU A 113 25.46 3.59 -0.28
N LEU A 114 26.31 3.88 0.71
CA LEU A 114 26.15 3.34 2.06
C LEU A 114 24.84 3.78 2.72
N VAL A 115 24.43 5.03 2.53
CA VAL A 115 23.14 5.54 3.01
C VAL A 115 21.98 4.80 2.36
N LEU A 116 22.00 4.66 1.05
CA LEU A 116 20.91 3.99 0.32
C LEU A 116 20.81 2.51 0.68
N LEU A 117 21.93 1.81 0.85
CA LEU A 117 21.94 0.39 1.25
C LEU A 117 21.44 0.16 2.68
N LYS A 118 21.53 1.16 3.55
CA LYS A 118 21.04 1.10 4.94
C LYS A 118 19.51 0.97 5.02
N TYR A 119 18.78 1.44 4.02
CA TYR A 119 17.32 1.53 4.05
C TYR A 119 16.67 0.78 2.89
N PRO A 120 16.41 -0.53 3.02
CA PRO A 120 15.64 -1.29 2.02
C PRO A 120 14.17 -0.86 1.96
N LEU A 121 13.66 -0.23 3.03
CA LEU A 121 12.38 0.46 3.12
C LEU A 121 12.63 1.90 3.54
N LEU A 122 11.96 2.86 2.90
CA LEU A 122 12.04 4.26 3.30
C LEU A 122 11.41 4.45 4.69
N PRO A 123 12.15 5.02 5.67
CA PRO A 123 11.61 5.26 7.00
C PRO A 123 10.45 6.25 6.97
N GLU A 124 9.40 6.02 7.75
CA GLU A 124 8.22 6.92 7.80
C GLU A 124 8.59 8.38 8.05
N ARG A 125 9.59 8.62 8.90
CA ARG A 125 10.05 9.97 9.27
C ARG A 125 10.64 10.80 8.12
N VAL A 126 11.00 10.18 6.99
CA VAL A 126 11.52 10.89 5.81
C VAL A 126 10.46 11.03 4.71
N LEU A 127 9.36 10.30 4.79
CA LEU A 127 8.30 10.33 3.79
C LEU A 127 7.66 11.72 3.72
N ALA A 128 7.43 12.20 2.52
CA ALA A 128 6.80 13.49 2.27
C ALA A 128 5.45 13.34 1.56
N GLY A 129 4.56 14.28 1.79
CA GLY A 129 3.28 14.40 1.09
C GLY A 129 2.43 13.14 1.13
N GLU A 130 1.95 12.70 -0.02
CA GLU A 130 1.07 11.54 -0.16
C GLU A 130 1.77 10.20 0.16
N LEU A 131 3.10 10.16 0.27
CA LEU A 131 3.84 8.95 0.61
C LEU A 131 3.75 8.60 2.11
N THR A 132 3.39 9.56 2.97
CA THR A 132 3.39 9.40 4.44
C THR A 132 2.47 8.29 4.93
N ASN A 133 1.32 8.08 4.27
CA ASN A 133 0.32 7.09 4.66
C ASN A 133 0.16 5.98 3.62
N GLN A 134 1.15 5.80 2.78
CA GLN A 134 1.10 4.82 1.70
C GLN A 134 1.15 3.39 2.23
N VAL A 135 0.23 2.56 1.77
CA VAL A 135 0.20 1.11 2.05
C VAL A 135 0.18 0.34 0.71
N PRO A 136 1.12 -0.55 0.49
CA PRO A 136 2.31 -0.83 1.28
C PRO A 136 3.35 0.31 1.21
N PRO A 137 4.28 0.39 2.18
CA PRO A 137 5.29 1.44 2.20
C PRO A 137 6.22 1.38 0.98
N PRO A 138 6.87 2.49 0.61
CA PRO A 138 7.82 2.52 -0.50
C PRO A 138 9.00 1.57 -0.28
N THR A 139 9.29 0.71 -1.26
CA THR A 139 10.42 -0.22 -1.25
C THR A 139 11.52 0.25 -2.18
N MET A 140 12.77 -0.11 -1.89
CA MET A 140 13.93 0.36 -2.63
C MET A 140 14.83 -0.78 -3.07
N ILE A 141 15.46 -0.60 -4.24
CA ILE A 141 16.53 -1.46 -4.74
C ILE A 141 17.68 -0.55 -5.20
N VAL A 142 18.86 -0.80 -4.67
CA VAL A 142 20.09 -0.09 -5.05
C VAL A 142 20.92 -1.01 -5.95
N MET A 143 21.44 -0.48 -7.05
CA MET A 143 22.28 -1.21 -8.01
C MET A 143 21.67 -2.55 -8.47
N PRO A 144 20.45 -2.54 -9.03
CA PRO A 144 19.84 -3.79 -9.52
C PRO A 144 20.64 -4.33 -10.71
N ASP A 145 20.64 -5.66 -10.88
CA ASP A 145 21.32 -6.34 -12.02
C ASP A 145 20.84 -5.85 -13.40
N THR A 146 19.66 -5.24 -13.46
CA THR A 146 19.03 -4.71 -14.68
C THR A 146 19.21 -3.20 -14.80
N SER A 147 20.37 -2.67 -14.43
CA SER A 147 20.67 -1.24 -14.62
C SER A 147 20.55 -0.85 -16.09
N LYS A 148 19.84 0.26 -16.34
CA LYS A 148 19.68 0.84 -17.69
C LYS A 148 20.58 2.05 -17.94
N ALA A 149 21.33 2.50 -16.94
CA ALA A 149 22.28 3.60 -17.08
C ALA A 149 23.56 3.15 -17.83
N THR A 150 23.37 2.65 -19.04
CA THR A 150 24.42 2.15 -19.95
C THR A 150 24.96 3.26 -20.83
N SER A 151 25.97 2.94 -21.68
CA SER A 151 26.51 3.87 -22.67
C SER A 151 25.43 4.46 -23.59
N ASP A 152 24.43 3.65 -23.96
CA ASP A 152 23.32 4.07 -24.82
C ASP A 152 22.44 5.10 -24.13
N PHE A 153 22.18 4.91 -22.84
CA PHE A 153 21.45 5.90 -22.01
C PHE A 153 22.22 7.23 -21.98
N TRP A 154 23.52 7.20 -21.68
CA TRP A 154 24.33 8.42 -21.65
C TRP A 154 24.41 9.12 -23.00
N SER A 155 24.52 8.37 -24.08
CA SER A 155 24.49 8.91 -25.45
C SER A 155 23.13 9.55 -25.78
N ALA A 156 22.02 8.91 -25.37
CA ALA A 156 20.67 9.40 -25.63
C ALA A 156 20.37 10.74 -24.93
N ILE A 157 20.87 10.96 -23.70
CA ILE A 157 20.73 12.24 -23.00
C ILE A 157 21.78 13.28 -23.41
N GLY A 158 22.71 12.94 -24.32
CA GLY A 158 23.78 13.81 -24.79
C GLY A 158 24.88 14.03 -23.73
N GLY A 159 24.94 13.18 -22.71
CA GLY A 159 25.94 13.22 -21.66
C GLY A 159 27.18 12.38 -21.97
N GLN A 160 28.17 12.44 -21.10
CA GLN A 160 29.33 11.56 -21.12
C GLN A 160 29.17 10.46 -20.07
N LEU A 161 29.57 9.23 -20.42
CA LEU A 161 29.57 8.11 -19.47
C LEU A 161 30.39 8.45 -18.24
N ARG A 162 29.77 8.27 -17.07
CA ARG A 162 30.42 8.49 -15.78
C ARG A 162 29.89 7.52 -14.71
N PRO A 163 30.63 7.33 -13.62
CA PRO A 163 30.16 6.53 -12.50
C PRO A 163 28.81 7.02 -12.01
N SER A 164 27.85 6.08 -11.86
CA SER A 164 26.51 6.38 -11.40
C SER A 164 25.97 5.24 -10.57
N LEU A 165 25.06 5.56 -9.63
CA LEU A 165 24.28 4.58 -8.91
C LEU A 165 22.89 4.50 -9.54
N ASP A 166 22.45 3.30 -9.86
CA ASP A 166 21.07 3.05 -10.27
C ASP A 166 20.22 2.76 -9.02
N TYR A 167 19.19 3.55 -8.82
CA TYR A 167 18.35 3.51 -7.64
C TYR A 167 16.89 3.45 -8.02
N LYS A 168 16.19 2.37 -7.59
CA LYS A 168 14.80 2.14 -7.93
C LYS A 168 13.93 2.17 -6.69
N VAL A 169 12.83 2.93 -6.76
CA VAL A 169 11.84 3.02 -5.70
C VAL A 169 10.49 2.58 -6.24
N THR A 170 9.84 1.65 -5.56
CA THR A 170 8.47 1.24 -5.89
C THR A 170 7.50 1.88 -4.91
N ILE A 171 6.60 2.71 -5.43
CA ILE A 171 5.53 3.37 -4.67
C ILE A 171 4.17 2.75 -4.99
N ALA A 172 3.19 2.95 -4.11
CA ALA A 172 1.80 2.55 -4.32
C ALA A 172 0.96 3.78 -4.67
N MET A 173 0.40 3.81 -5.86
CA MET A 173 -0.40 4.92 -6.34
C MET A 173 -1.88 4.52 -6.38
N GLN A 174 -2.70 5.11 -5.51
CA GLN A 174 -4.15 4.91 -5.54
C GLN A 174 -4.73 5.73 -6.70
N TYR A 175 -5.36 5.05 -7.64
CA TYR A 175 -5.87 5.66 -8.88
C TYR A 175 -7.38 5.60 -9.02
N GLN A 176 -8.07 4.92 -8.09
CA GLN A 176 -9.52 4.80 -8.09
C GLN A 176 -10.11 5.13 -6.73
N THR A 177 -11.29 5.74 -6.74
CA THR A 177 -12.10 5.93 -5.55
C THR A 177 -12.82 4.63 -5.19
N PRO A 178 -13.01 4.33 -3.91
CA PRO A 178 -13.82 3.20 -3.47
C PRO A 178 -15.22 3.26 -4.08
N THR A 179 -15.72 2.11 -4.54
CA THR A 179 -17.12 2.00 -4.98
C THR A 179 -17.93 1.42 -3.84
N THR A 180 -18.85 2.21 -3.30
CA THR A 180 -19.75 1.79 -2.23
C THR A 180 -21.00 1.16 -2.82
N GLY A 181 -21.37 -0.02 -2.33
CA GLY A 181 -22.59 -0.73 -2.73
C GLY A 181 -23.24 -1.45 -1.57
N PRO A 182 -24.49 -1.94 -1.75
CA PRO A 182 -25.11 -2.79 -0.74
C PRO A 182 -24.33 -4.09 -0.60
N MET A 183 -24.28 -4.62 0.62
CA MET A 183 -23.68 -5.92 0.87
C MET A 183 -24.57 -7.01 0.30
N VAL A 184 -23.99 -7.96 -0.44
CA VAL A 184 -24.68 -9.19 -0.83
C VAL A 184 -24.68 -10.11 0.41
N THR A 185 -25.82 -10.18 1.08
CA THR A 185 -26.02 -10.98 2.29
C THR A 185 -26.79 -12.28 2.03
N THR A 186 -27.27 -12.46 0.80
CA THR A 186 -28.04 -13.64 0.39
C THR A 186 -27.59 -14.12 -0.98
N ILE A 187 -27.16 -15.37 -1.07
CA ILE A 187 -26.83 -16.07 -2.32
C ILE A 187 -27.92 -17.11 -2.54
N VAL A 188 -28.48 -17.16 -3.75
CA VAL A 188 -29.48 -18.16 -4.14
C VAL A 188 -28.81 -19.23 -5.00
N THR A 189 -28.91 -20.48 -4.59
CA THR A 189 -28.38 -21.61 -5.34
C THR A 189 -29.51 -22.59 -5.68
N SER A 190 -29.69 -22.90 -6.95
CA SER A 190 -30.65 -23.92 -7.42
C SER A 190 -29.88 -25.11 -8.02
N ILE A 191 -30.10 -26.31 -7.50
CA ILE A 191 -29.43 -27.53 -7.94
C ILE A 191 -30.49 -28.57 -8.31
N GLY A 192 -30.48 -29.06 -9.54
CA GLY A 192 -31.14 -30.31 -9.94
C GLY A 192 -32.67 -30.39 -9.74
N GLY A 193 -33.41 -29.28 -9.73
CA GLY A 193 -34.84 -29.27 -9.57
C GLY A 193 -35.34 -29.28 -8.12
N GLU A 194 -34.46 -29.32 -7.13
CA GLU A 194 -34.79 -28.97 -5.75
C GLU A 194 -35.03 -27.47 -5.65
N GLY A 195 -35.90 -27.02 -4.71
CA GLY A 195 -36.19 -25.62 -4.50
C GLY A 195 -34.95 -24.78 -4.21
N PRO A 196 -34.99 -23.45 -4.34
CA PRO A 196 -33.86 -22.61 -4.12
C PRO A 196 -33.34 -22.73 -2.68
N PHE A 197 -32.04 -23.00 -2.55
CA PHE A 197 -31.32 -22.89 -1.29
C PHE A 197 -30.67 -21.51 -1.20
N PHE A 198 -30.60 -21.00 -0.01
CA PHE A 198 -30.02 -19.70 0.29
C PHE A 198 -28.80 -19.88 1.19
N THR A 199 -27.78 -19.10 0.94
CA THR A 199 -26.68 -18.87 1.86
C THR A 199 -26.85 -17.45 2.38
N ILE A 200 -27.02 -17.28 3.69
CA ILE A 200 -27.23 -15.98 4.33
C ILE A 200 -26.06 -15.62 5.24
N GLY A 201 -25.67 -14.35 5.23
CA GLY A 201 -24.60 -13.82 6.07
C GLY A 201 -25.07 -12.67 6.96
N GLY A 202 -24.63 -12.66 8.21
CA GLY A 202 -24.90 -11.59 9.15
C GLY A 202 -23.72 -11.31 10.08
N SER A 203 -23.88 -10.35 10.97
CA SER A 203 -22.90 -10.04 12.00
C SER A 203 -23.48 -10.09 13.39
N VAL A 204 -22.63 -10.41 14.38
CA VAL A 204 -22.96 -10.29 15.79
C VAL A 204 -22.12 -9.17 16.40
N ARG A 205 -22.78 -8.19 17.00
CA ARG A 205 -22.15 -7.02 17.61
C ARG A 205 -22.70 -6.78 19.01
N ASP A 206 -21.96 -6.02 19.80
CA ASP A 206 -22.50 -5.49 21.05
C ASP A 206 -23.43 -4.29 20.80
N SER A 207 -24.23 -3.94 21.80
CA SER A 207 -25.14 -2.78 21.73
C SER A 207 -24.48 -1.45 22.12
N ASN A 208 -23.14 -1.40 22.25
CA ASN A 208 -22.41 -0.18 22.60
C ASN A 208 -22.32 0.79 21.41
N THR A 209 -21.93 2.01 21.69
CA THR A 209 -21.70 3.04 20.65
C THR A 209 -20.25 3.55 20.76
N PRO A 210 -19.38 3.28 19.76
CA PRO A 210 -19.62 2.47 18.56
C PRO A 210 -19.74 0.97 18.86
N PRO A 211 -20.52 0.21 18.07
CA PRO A 211 -20.71 -1.22 18.27
C PRO A 211 -19.44 -1.99 17.92
N LYS A 212 -19.04 -2.94 18.80
CA LYS A 212 -17.89 -3.81 18.59
C LYS A 212 -18.32 -5.18 18.05
N ALA A 213 -17.53 -5.75 17.17
CA ALA A 213 -17.70 -7.10 16.67
C ALA A 213 -17.52 -8.13 17.81
N LEU A 214 -18.39 -9.14 17.85
CA LEU A 214 -18.28 -10.23 18.82
C LEU A 214 -17.70 -11.47 18.12
N VAL A 215 -16.44 -11.73 18.43
CA VAL A 215 -15.67 -12.85 17.90
C VAL A 215 -16.07 -14.13 18.62
N SER A 216 -16.11 -15.26 17.90
CA SER A 216 -16.46 -16.58 18.46
C SER A 216 -17.82 -16.62 19.14
N ALA A 217 -18.76 -15.76 18.74
CA ALA A 217 -20.14 -15.85 19.18
C ALA A 217 -20.84 -17.03 18.48
N TRP A 218 -21.65 -17.76 19.21
CA TRP A 218 -22.42 -18.89 18.70
C TRP A 218 -23.76 -18.44 18.17
N VAL A 219 -24.05 -18.80 16.92
CA VAL A 219 -25.31 -18.50 16.23
C VAL A 219 -26.00 -19.81 15.94
N ARG A 220 -27.18 -20.02 16.49
CA ARG A 220 -28.02 -21.20 16.24
C ARG A 220 -29.24 -20.81 15.43
N VAL A 221 -29.52 -21.59 14.39
CA VAL A 221 -30.81 -21.55 13.68
C VAL A 221 -31.73 -22.56 14.38
N ASN A 222 -32.74 -22.08 15.12
CA ASN A 222 -33.52 -22.91 16.02
C ASN A 222 -34.28 -24.02 15.27
N GLU A 223 -34.87 -23.71 14.14
CA GLU A 223 -35.70 -24.60 13.35
C GLU A 223 -34.93 -25.75 12.70
N THR A 224 -33.67 -25.52 12.32
CA THR A 224 -32.79 -26.54 11.73
C THR A 224 -31.83 -27.17 12.74
N GLY A 225 -31.62 -26.53 13.89
CA GLY A 225 -30.68 -26.94 14.91
C GLY A 225 -29.19 -26.71 14.53
N GLN A 226 -28.94 -26.17 13.35
CA GLN A 226 -27.57 -25.87 12.89
C GLN A 226 -26.93 -24.76 13.73
N MET A 227 -25.62 -24.91 13.97
CA MET A 227 -24.84 -23.95 14.75
C MET A 227 -23.65 -23.44 13.93
N TYR A 228 -23.37 -22.16 14.06
CA TYR A 228 -22.29 -21.44 13.38
C TYR A 228 -21.55 -20.59 14.41
N VAL A 229 -20.34 -20.19 14.09
CA VAL A 229 -19.49 -19.36 14.95
C VAL A 229 -19.07 -18.13 14.17
N THR A 230 -19.05 -16.97 14.83
CA THR A 230 -18.57 -15.75 14.18
C THR A 230 -17.07 -15.73 14.06
N ASP A 231 -16.59 -15.15 12.95
CA ASP A 231 -15.18 -14.92 12.64
C ASP A 231 -14.56 -13.77 13.46
N GLU A 232 -13.31 -13.41 13.13
CA GLU A 232 -12.56 -12.30 13.77
C GLU A 232 -13.23 -10.93 13.63
N ASN A 233 -14.11 -10.76 12.65
CA ASN A 233 -14.87 -9.54 12.38
C ASN A 233 -16.32 -9.62 12.91
N GLY A 234 -16.66 -10.69 13.61
CA GLY A 234 -17.99 -10.93 14.13
C GLY A 234 -19.01 -11.37 13.08
N TYR A 235 -18.59 -11.88 11.92
CA TYR A 235 -19.48 -12.37 10.87
C TYR A 235 -19.76 -13.86 10.98
N PHE A 236 -20.99 -14.26 10.64
CA PHE A 236 -21.39 -15.65 10.48
C PHE A 236 -22.00 -15.89 9.12
N LEU A 237 -21.90 -17.12 8.65
CA LEU A 237 -22.49 -17.60 7.40
C LEU A 237 -23.33 -18.83 7.69
N VAL A 238 -24.61 -18.78 7.28
CA VAL A 238 -25.52 -19.94 7.31
C VAL A 238 -25.64 -20.45 5.88
N ASP A 239 -25.10 -21.62 5.65
CA ASP A 239 -25.09 -22.23 4.31
C ASP A 239 -26.28 -23.16 4.11
N ARG A 240 -26.82 -23.20 2.86
CA ARG A 240 -27.88 -24.11 2.37
C ARG A 240 -29.14 -24.13 3.25
N ILE A 241 -29.71 -22.96 3.55
CA ILE A 241 -30.99 -22.87 4.26
C ILE A 241 -32.14 -22.69 3.22
N GLY A 242 -33.26 -23.35 3.42
CA GLY A 242 -34.46 -23.19 2.58
C GLY A 242 -35.12 -21.82 2.78
N GLY A 243 -36.00 -21.43 1.84
CA GLY A 243 -36.83 -20.23 2.03
C GLY A 243 -37.84 -20.43 3.18
N GLY A 244 -37.99 -19.40 4.06
CA GLY A 244 -38.93 -19.52 5.18
C GLY A 244 -38.65 -18.56 6.31
N LYS A 245 -39.33 -18.76 7.44
CA LYS A 245 -39.14 -18.02 8.69
C LYS A 245 -38.26 -18.83 9.63
N TYR A 246 -37.28 -18.18 10.21
CA TYR A 246 -36.34 -18.80 11.14
C TYR A 246 -36.06 -17.88 12.32
N THR A 247 -35.59 -18.47 13.42
CA THR A 247 -35.16 -17.75 14.62
C THR A 247 -33.67 -18.01 14.86
N LEU A 248 -32.90 -16.95 14.79
CA LEU A 248 -31.49 -16.99 15.19
C LEU A 248 -31.39 -16.77 16.69
N THR A 249 -30.79 -17.70 17.43
CA THR A 249 -30.40 -17.53 18.82
C THR A 249 -28.90 -17.38 18.90
N VAL A 250 -28.44 -16.33 19.58
CA VAL A 250 -27.01 -15.96 19.62
C VAL A 250 -26.51 -15.89 21.07
N ARG A 251 -25.33 -16.47 21.30
CA ARG A 251 -24.65 -16.48 22.61
C ARG A 251 -23.20 -16.03 22.43
N ALA A 252 -22.74 -15.16 23.32
CA ALA A 252 -21.35 -14.77 23.43
C ALA A 252 -20.95 -14.63 24.92
N VAL A 253 -19.67 -14.91 25.21
CA VAL A 253 -19.15 -14.80 26.57
C VAL A 253 -19.22 -13.34 27.04
N GLY A 254 -19.82 -13.13 28.23
CA GLY A 254 -20.00 -11.78 28.81
C GLY A 254 -21.22 -11.02 28.27
N PHE A 255 -22.11 -11.68 27.52
CA PHE A 255 -23.31 -11.06 26.94
C PHE A 255 -24.58 -11.86 27.29
N LYS A 256 -25.70 -11.16 27.35
CA LYS A 256 -27.01 -11.79 27.44
C LYS A 256 -27.33 -12.50 26.13
N GLU A 257 -27.99 -13.68 26.22
CA GLU A 257 -28.49 -14.37 25.06
C GLU A 257 -29.44 -13.46 24.25
N GLY A 258 -29.19 -13.36 22.95
CA GLY A 258 -30.03 -12.61 22.03
C GLY A 258 -30.77 -13.54 21.07
N SER A 259 -31.96 -13.11 20.64
CA SER A 259 -32.74 -13.84 19.65
C SER A 259 -33.32 -12.86 18.61
N ARG A 260 -33.36 -13.29 17.33
CA ARG A 260 -33.92 -12.52 16.22
C ARG A 260 -34.68 -13.41 15.27
N SER A 261 -35.94 -13.05 14.99
CA SER A 261 -36.74 -13.66 13.92
C SER A 261 -36.32 -13.08 12.59
N ILE A 262 -36.08 -13.94 11.60
CA ILE A 262 -35.67 -13.56 10.24
C ILE A 262 -36.56 -14.25 9.21
N ASN A 263 -36.71 -13.65 8.04
CA ASN A 263 -37.23 -14.30 6.84
C ASN A 263 -36.06 -14.63 5.90
N VAL A 264 -36.12 -15.76 5.21
CA VAL A 264 -35.12 -16.12 4.20
C VAL A 264 -35.83 -16.31 2.85
N PRO A 265 -35.52 -15.55 1.82
CA PRO A 265 -34.67 -14.36 1.84
C PRO A 265 -35.35 -13.17 2.53
N GLN A 266 -34.55 -12.31 3.16
CA GLN A 266 -35.04 -11.07 3.77
C GLN A 266 -34.93 -9.93 2.76
N PRO A 267 -35.98 -9.09 2.60
CA PRO A 267 -35.98 -8.03 1.56
C PRO A 267 -34.86 -6.99 1.74
N ASP A 268 -34.49 -6.66 2.99
CA ASP A 268 -33.42 -5.73 3.32
C ASP A 268 -32.03 -6.40 3.39
N GLY A 269 -31.99 -7.73 3.29
CA GLY A 269 -30.75 -8.51 3.39
C GLY A 269 -30.05 -8.44 4.74
N LEU A 270 -30.71 -7.96 5.80
CA LEU A 270 -30.09 -7.73 7.11
C LEU A 270 -30.37 -8.89 8.05
N TYR A 271 -29.31 -9.65 8.40
CA TYR A 271 -29.39 -10.78 9.35
C TYR A 271 -28.54 -10.53 10.62
N ASP A 272 -28.20 -9.27 10.88
CA ASP A 272 -27.32 -8.89 12.01
C ASP A 272 -28.04 -9.05 13.35
N VAL A 273 -27.32 -9.42 14.41
CA VAL A 273 -27.82 -9.55 15.77
C VAL A 273 -26.96 -8.73 16.73
N ASN A 274 -27.59 -7.90 17.55
CA ASN A 274 -26.90 -7.14 18.59
C ASN A 274 -27.14 -7.76 19.95
N LEU A 275 -26.07 -7.93 20.75
CA LEU A 275 -26.14 -8.47 22.09
C LEU A 275 -25.88 -7.38 23.13
N THR A 276 -26.61 -7.44 24.24
CA THR A 276 -26.41 -6.56 25.38
C THR A 276 -25.40 -7.19 26.33
N PRO A 277 -24.40 -6.45 26.83
CA PRO A 277 -23.52 -6.94 27.91
C PRO A 277 -24.31 -7.38 29.15
N LEU A 278 -23.74 -8.33 29.91
CA LEU A 278 -24.33 -8.83 31.19
C LEU A 278 -24.38 -7.77 32.25
#